data_a7effbe5bbda5a465dbfa7825fa726c3
#
_entry.id   a7effbe5bbda5a465dbfa7825fa726c3
#
_cell.length_a   1.000
_cell.length_b   1.000
_cell.length_c   1.000
_cell.angle_alpha   90.00
_cell.angle_beta   90.00
_cell.angle_gamma   90.00
#
_symmetry.space_group_name_H-M   'P 1'
#
loop_
_entity.id
_entity.type
_entity.pdbx_description
1 polymer ?
#
loop_
_entity_poly.entity_id
_entity_poly.type
_entity_poly.pdbx_seq_one_letter_code
_entity_poly.pdbx_strand_id
1 'polypeptide(L)'
;MLLIHFNQIITMAKRAEKNKPKKKVSSPKRETVSKKASELIKEEIPVKIEQPVAVEPEVTVEELKSTIEKLTFQLEQTNMQLDQFAHTTSHELQEPLRKIIIFSKILQQTEKKLNTQEIKNYLEKINTSSVRLKKLIEEMLNFARVTNYEKLLLKTDLNEILRSTLFDFELLIEEKKAEVIVHKLPLIEAIPFHMNQLFYDIIHNALKFSKADIAPVVEIGSRKLTKKDMKSHVNLNDKLNYYEITFKDNGIGFDQKYAEQIFTMFQRLSSGGEYPGTGIGLAICKKVVHTYYGEIFAEGLEDRGAVIHVILPVTQPKKLPDDIPTILKTWI
;
A
#
# COMPACT_ATOMS: atom_id res chain seq x y z
N MET A 1 -23.80 8.62 15.74
CA MET A 1 -23.13 8.56 17.06
C MET A 1 -21.70 9.12 17.07
N LEU A 2 -20.88 8.95 16.04
CA LEU A 2 -19.50 9.47 15.96
C LEU A 2 -19.39 11.02 15.93
N LEU A 3 -20.32 11.72 15.32
CA LEU A 3 -20.32 13.19 15.25
C LEU A 3 -20.61 13.89 16.61
N ILE A 4 -21.31 13.23 17.51
CA ILE A 4 -21.61 13.75 18.86
C ILE A 4 -20.37 13.67 19.75
N HIS A 5 -19.56 12.64 19.61
CA HIS A 5 -18.30 12.49 20.37
C HIS A 5 -17.23 13.50 19.93
N PHE A 6 -17.16 13.81 18.63
CA PHE A 6 -16.19 14.76 18.10
C PHE A 6 -16.47 16.21 18.60
N ASN A 7 -17.74 16.61 18.68
CA ASN A 7 -18.11 17.92 19.22
C ASN A 7 -17.89 18.06 20.74
N GLN A 8 -17.96 16.97 21.50
CA GLN A 8 -17.63 16.99 22.93
C GLN A 8 -16.13 17.20 23.18
N ILE A 9 -15.25 16.58 22.36
CA ILE A 9 -13.79 16.73 22.47
C ILE A 9 -13.37 18.17 22.15
N ILE A 10 -13.94 18.79 21.12
CA ILE A 10 -13.65 20.19 20.77
C ILE A 10 -14.11 21.16 21.86
N THR A 11 -15.24 20.87 22.51
CA THR A 11 -15.78 21.73 23.60
C THR A 11 -14.95 21.61 24.88
N MET A 12 -14.39 20.43 25.17
CA MET A 12 -13.46 20.23 26.30
C MET A 12 -12.11 20.91 26.08
N ALA A 13 -11.57 20.89 24.87
CA ALA A 13 -10.32 21.57 24.52
C ALA A 13 -10.44 23.10 24.68
N LYS A 14 -11.55 23.71 24.24
CA LYS A 14 -11.82 25.15 24.42
C LYS A 14 -12.06 25.57 25.87
N ARG A 15 -12.49 24.68 26.75
CA ARG A 15 -12.64 24.94 28.18
C ARG A 15 -11.31 24.91 28.94
N ALA A 16 -10.34 24.10 28.50
CA ALA A 16 -9.02 24.02 29.11
C ALA A 16 -8.15 25.28 28.87
N GLU A 17 -8.34 25.99 27.76
CA GLU A 17 -7.61 27.22 27.46
C GLU A 17 -8.09 28.47 28.28
N LYS A 18 -9.31 28.46 28.81
CA LYS A 18 -9.85 29.59 29.59
C LYS A 18 -9.45 29.63 31.07
N ASN A 19 -8.79 28.59 31.61
CA ASN A 19 -8.50 28.46 33.04
C ASN A 19 -6.99 28.50 33.37
N LYS A 20 -6.18 29.30 32.68
CA LYS A 20 -4.83 29.62 33.15
C LYS A 20 -4.80 30.82 34.10
N PRO A 21 -4.29 30.69 35.33
CA PRO A 21 -4.24 31.80 36.28
C PRO A 21 -3.19 32.81 35.87
N LYS A 22 -3.59 34.10 35.83
CA LYS A 22 -2.71 35.25 35.63
C LYS A 22 -1.81 35.43 36.86
N LYS A 23 -0.54 35.09 36.77
CA LYS A 23 0.46 35.51 37.78
C LYS A 23 0.87 36.97 37.54
N LYS A 24 0.55 37.83 38.53
CA LYS A 24 1.07 39.21 38.64
C LYS A 24 2.56 39.10 39.05
N VAL A 25 3.46 39.66 38.27
CA VAL A 25 4.84 39.91 38.65
C VAL A 25 4.97 41.34 39.11
N SER A 26 5.27 41.53 40.38
CA SER A 26 5.62 42.83 41.00
C SER A 26 7.13 43.06 40.81
N SER A 27 7.49 44.21 40.30
CA SER A 27 8.86 44.72 40.16
C SER A 27 9.44 45.15 41.52
N PRO A 28 10.68 44.83 41.88
CA PRO A 28 11.40 45.46 42.98
C PRO A 28 12.24 46.64 42.48
N LYS A 29 12.35 47.64 43.39
CA LYS A 29 13.00 48.93 43.26
C LYS A 29 14.51 48.83 43.07
N ARG A 30 15.07 49.73 42.23
CA ARG A 30 16.47 50.08 42.18
C ARG A 30 16.86 50.84 43.46
N GLU A 31 17.83 50.33 44.20
CA GLU A 31 18.77 51.18 44.99
C GLU A 31 20.00 50.36 45.42
N THR A 32 21.16 50.96 45.13
CA THR A 32 22.46 50.79 45.82
C THR A 32 23.17 49.44 45.83
N VAL A 33 24.01 49.19 44.80
CA VAL A 33 25.32 48.53 45.01
C VAL A 33 26.35 49.12 44.02
N SER A 34 26.80 50.33 44.31
CA SER A 34 28.05 50.86 43.78
C SER A 34 28.98 50.97 44.97
N LYS A 35 29.95 50.04 45.09
CA LYS A 35 31.21 50.12 45.86
C LYS A 35 31.73 48.78 46.39
N LYS A 36 31.67 47.71 45.61
CA LYS A 36 32.38 46.48 45.95
C LYS A 36 32.87 45.65 44.73
N ALA A 37 33.01 46.33 43.60
CA ALA A 37 33.37 45.63 42.33
C ALA A 37 34.81 45.95 41.82
N SER A 38 35.66 46.48 42.66
CA SER A 38 37.03 46.85 42.22
C SER A 38 38.19 46.07 42.87
N GLU A 39 37.90 45.01 43.61
CA GLU A 39 39.01 44.26 44.30
C GLU A 39 39.06 42.71 44.03
N LEU A 40 38.36 42.21 43.03
CA LEU A 40 38.39 40.77 42.67
C LEU A 40 38.62 40.53 41.19
N ILE A 41 39.61 41.23 40.60
CA ILE A 41 40.11 40.91 39.26
C ILE A 41 41.58 40.61 39.38
N LYS A 42 41.90 39.40 39.79
CA LYS A 42 43.19 38.72 39.55
C LYS A 42 43.08 37.25 39.90
N GLU A 43 42.28 36.53 39.14
CA GLU A 43 42.47 35.09 38.94
C GLU A 43 42.15 34.79 37.49
N GLU A 44 43.16 34.42 36.71
CA GLU A 44 43.04 33.97 35.34
C GLU A 44 42.33 32.61 35.32
N ILE A 45 41.04 32.60 34.98
CA ILE A 45 40.32 31.37 34.64
C ILE A 45 40.63 31.07 33.17
N PRO A 46 41.21 29.90 32.83
CA PRO A 46 41.44 29.54 31.43
C PRO A 46 40.06 29.36 30.76
N VAL A 47 39.74 30.29 29.87
CA VAL A 47 38.54 30.17 28.98
C VAL A 47 38.77 28.97 28.08
N LYS A 48 38.16 27.86 28.43
CA LYS A 48 38.02 26.71 27.53
C LYS A 48 37.15 27.15 26.36
N ILE A 49 37.75 27.35 25.20
CA ILE A 49 37.05 27.64 23.95
C ILE A 49 36.17 26.45 23.68
N GLU A 50 34.88 26.57 23.97
CA GLU A 50 33.87 25.59 23.50
C GLU A 50 33.90 25.61 21.99
N GLN A 51 33.98 24.42 21.42
CA GLN A 51 33.91 24.20 19.98
C GLN A 51 32.60 24.83 19.45
N PRO A 52 32.62 25.42 18.25
CA PRO A 52 31.43 26.02 17.69
C PRO A 52 30.32 24.95 17.61
N VAL A 53 29.20 25.22 18.28
CA VAL A 53 27.96 24.47 18.13
C VAL A 53 27.68 24.44 16.64
N ALA A 54 27.55 23.24 16.07
CA ALA A 54 27.16 23.06 14.68
C ALA A 54 25.82 23.78 14.48
N VAL A 55 25.84 24.88 13.75
CA VAL A 55 24.63 25.60 13.36
C VAL A 55 23.89 24.66 12.41
N GLU A 56 22.74 24.19 12.82
CA GLU A 56 21.84 23.51 11.90
C GLU A 56 21.62 24.43 10.68
N PRO A 57 21.62 23.88 9.46
CA PRO A 57 21.46 24.70 8.26
C PRO A 57 20.13 25.47 8.34
N GLU A 58 20.20 26.80 8.33
CA GLU A 58 19.01 27.65 8.25
C GLU A 58 18.27 27.33 6.94
N VAL A 59 17.10 26.70 7.07
CA VAL A 59 16.22 26.42 5.94
C VAL A 59 15.74 27.75 5.37
N THR A 60 16.03 28.02 4.11
CA THR A 60 15.65 29.27 3.47
C THR A 60 14.13 29.37 3.25
N VAL A 61 13.62 30.61 3.22
CA VAL A 61 12.18 30.85 2.93
C VAL A 61 11.77 30.29 1.57
N GLU A 62 12.68 30.27 0.60
CA GLU A 62 12.48 29.69 -0.74
C GLU A 62 12.37 28.16 -0.72
N GLU A 63 13.20 27.49 0.07
CA GLU A 63 13.11 26.04 0.27
C GLU A 63 11.79 25.64 0.97
N LEU A 64 11.35 26.44 1.96
CA LEU A 64 10.05 26.24 2.62
C LEU A 64 8.89 26.42 1.64
N LYS A 65 8.91 27.46 0.79
CA LYS A 65 7.89 27.67 -0.25
C LYS A 65 7.83 26.52 -1.24
N SER A 66 8.97 26.11 -1.77
CA SER A 66 9.07 24.98 -2.70
C SER A 66 8.54 23.68 -2.04
N THR A 67 8.84 23.48 -0.76
CA THR A 67 8.34 22.31 -0.01
C THR A 67 6.83 22.38 0.19
N ILE A 68 6.27 23.55 0.50
CA ILE A 68 4.81 23.75 0.64
C ILE A 68 4.10 23.48 -0.69
N GLU A 69 4.59 24.05 -1.79
CA GLU A 69 4.02 23.81 -3.12
C GLU A 69 4.04 22.34 -3.49
N LYS A 70 5.15 21.66 -3.24
CA LYS A 70 5.29 20.23 -3.47
C LYS A 70 4.30 19.41 -2.60
N LEU A 71 4.19 19.72 -1.31
CA LEU A 71 3.25 19.05 -0.40
C LEU A 71 1.80 19.31 -0.77
N THR A 72 1.47 20.54 -1.19
CA THR A 72 0.12 20.89 -1.64
C THR A 72 -0.24 20.10 -2.91
N PHE A 73 0.64 20.04 -3.88
CA PHE A 73 0.44 19.25 -5.10
C PHE A 73 0.27 17.75 -4.77
N GLN A 74 1.06 17.23 -3.82
CA GLN A 74 0.93 15.84 -3.36
C GLN A 74 -0.41 15.58 -2.70
N LEU A 75 -0.87 16.50 -1.85
CA LEU A 75 -2.16 16.40 -1.18
C LEU A 75 -3.32 16.40 -2.18
N GLU A 76 -3.27 17.29 -3.18
CA GLU A 76 -4.27 17.33 -4.26
C GLU A 76 -4.31 16.03 -5.06
N GLN A 77 -3.15 15.50 -5.44
CA GLN A 77 -3.03 14.21 -6.12
C GLN A 77 -3.64 13.06 -5.27
N THR A 78 -3.33 13.04 -3.98
CA THR A 78 -3.84 12.03 -3.06
C THR A 78 -5.35 12.14 -2.89
N ASN A 79 -5.89 13.36 -2.80
CA ASN A 79 -7.33 13.58 -2.71
C ASN A 79 -8.04 13.13 -4.00
N MET A 80 -7.50 13.46 -5.18
CA MET A 80 -8.06 13.00 -6.47
C MET A 80 -8.09 11.48 -6.55
N GLN A 81 -7.04 10.80 -6.09
CA GLN A 81 -6.98 9.34 -6.06
C GLN A 81 -7.98 8.75 -5.07
N LEU A 82 -8.15 9.37 -3.90
CA LEU A 82 -9.14 8.95 -2.91
C LEU A 82 -10.56 9.10 -3.43
N ASP A 83 -10.86 10.20 -4.11
CA ASP A 83 -12.17 10.44 -4.73
C ASP A 83 -12.44 9.42 -5.85
N GLN A 84 -11.46 9.17 -6.71
CA GLN A 84 -11.56 8.14 -7.74
C GLN A 84 -11.76 6.75 -7.14
N PHE A 85 -11.03 6.41 -6.08
CA PHE A 85 -11.19 5.18 -5.33
C PHE A 85 -12.61 5.06 -4.76
N ALA A 86 -13.10 6.08 -4.06
CA ALA A 86 -14.44 6.10 -3.46
C ALA A 86 -15.55 5.96 -4.52
N HIS A 87 -15.41 6.67 -5.64
CA HIS A 87 -16.36 6.63 -6.75
C HIS A 87 -16.41 5.23 -7.40
N THR A 88 -15.24 4.71 -7.79
CA THR A 88 -15.14 3.40 -8.48
C THR A 88 -15.60 2.27 -7.56
N THR A 89 -15.20 2.31 -6.30
CA THR A 89 -15.62 1.39 -5.25
C THR A 89 -17.13 1.37 -5.08
N SER A 90 -17.75 2.55 -4.97
CA SER A 90 -19.20 2.66 -4.81
C SER A 90 -19.93 2.03 -6.01
N HIS A 91 -19.44 2.27 -7.22
CA HIS A 91 -20.02 1.70 -8.43
C HIS A 91 -19.90 0.17 -8.47
N GLU A 92 -18.71 -0.37 -8.16
CA GLU A 92 -18.46 -1.83 -8.16
C GLU A 92 -19.25 -2.57 -7.07
N LEU A 93 -19.55 -1.92 -5.93
CA LEU A 93 -20.42 -2.48 -4.90
C LEU A 93 -21.91 -2.37 -5.27
N GLN A 94 -22.31 -1.30 -5.93
CA GLN A 94 -23.71 -1.10 -6.32
C GLN A 94 -24.18 -2.11 -7.38
N GLU A 95 -23.31 -2.54 -8.30
CA GLU A 95 -23.70 -3.47 -9.38
C GLU A 95 -24.19 -4.83 -8.84
N PRO A 96 -23.44 -5.59 -8.02
CA PRO A 96 -23.91 -6.84 -7.46
C PRO A 96 -25.11 -6.66 -6.52
N LEU A 97 -25.14 -5.58 -5.74
CA LEU A 97 -26.27 -5.25 -4.88
C LEU A 97 -27.56 -5.03 -5.70
N ARG A 98 -27.47 -4.29 -6.79
CA ARG A 98 -28.58 -4.07 -7.70
C ARG A 98 -29.11 -5.39 -8.29
N LYS A 99 -28.21 -6.31 -8.69
CA LYS A 99 -28.59 -7.64 -9.19
C LYS A 99 -29.33 -8.46 -8.12
N ILE A 100 -28.84 -8.45 -6.88
CA ILE A 100 -29.52 -9.11 -5.75
C ILE A 100 -30.94 -8.57 -5.58
N ILE A 101 -31.10 -7.24 -5.54
CA ILE A 101 -32.39 -6.57 -5.36
C ILE A 101 -33.36 -6.92 -6.51
N ILE A 102 -32.88 -6.86 -7.77
CA ILE A 102 -33.73 -7.16 -8.94
C ILE A 102 -34.22 -8.62 -8.91
N PHE A 103 -33.30 -9.59 -8.73
CA PHE A 103 -33.68 -11.00 -8.73
C PHE A 103 -34.57 -11.36 -7.54
N SER A 104 -34.35 -10.76 -6.36
CA SER A 104 -35.21 -10.90 -5.20
C SER A 104 -36.61 -10.36 -5.47
N LYS A 105 -36.74 -9.19 -6.13
CA LYS A 105 -38.06 -8.64 -6.52
C LYS A 105 -38.78 -9.51 -7.53
N ILE A 106 -38.08 -10.07 -8.53
CA ILE A 106 -38.66 -11.00 -9.50
C ILE A 106 -39.24 -12.22 -8.78
N LEU A 107 -38.50 -12.82 -7.87
CA LEU A 107 -38.96 -13.96 -7.08
C LEU A 107 -40.20 -13.61 -6.26
N GLN A 108 -40.22 -12.44 -5.58
CA GLN A 108 -41.39 -12.01 -4.79
C GLN A 108 -42.65 -11.73 -5.63
N GLN A 109 -42.49 -11.09 -6.78
CA GLN A 109 -43.61 -10.65 -7.60
C GLN A 109 -44.19 -11.77 -8.48
N THR A 110 -43.39 -12.79 -8.79
CA THR A 110 -43.72 -13.81 -9.79
C THR A 110 -43.88 -15.23 -9.18
N GLU A 111 -43.92 -15.32 -7.84
CA GLU A 111 -43.92 -16.57 -7.07
C GLU A 111 -44.92 -17.65 -7.57
N LYS A 112 -46.09 -17.22 -8.06
CA LYS A 112 -47.13 -18.11 -8.60
C LYS A 112 -46.96 -18.51 -10.08
N LYS A 113 -45.99 -17.92 -10.81
CA LYS A 113 -45.82 -18.12 -12.26
C LYS A 113 -44.48 -18.77 -12.63
N LEU A 114 -43.50 -18.80 -11.73
CA LEU A 114 -42.21 -19.37 -12.01
C LEU A 114 -42.20 -20.88 -11.74
N ASN A 115 -41.56 -21.62 -12.65
CA ASN A 115 -41.28 -23.03 -12.40
C ASN A 115 -40.06 -23.20 -11.45
N THR A 116 -39.90 -24.40 -10.93
CA THR A 116 -38.84 -24.71 -9.96
C THR A 116 -37.43 -24.42 -10.50
N GLN A 117 -37.21 -24.59 -11.80
CA GLN A 117 -35.90 -24.35 -12.43
C GLN A 117 -35.59 -22.85 -12.54
N GLU A 118 -36.59 -22.04 -12.87
CA GLU A 118 -36.44 -20.57 -12.91
C GLU A 118 -36.12 -20.00 -11.52
N ILE A 119 -36.81 -20.51 -10.49
CA ILE A 119 -36.55 -20.14 -9.10
C ILE A 119 -35.08 -20.47 -8.73
N LYS A 120 -34.62 -21.69 -9.03
CA LYS A 120 -33.24 -22.09 -8.78
C LYS A 120 -32.22 -21.16 -9.49
N ASN A 121 -32.50 -20.83 -10.76
CA ASN A 121 -31.64 -19.95 -11.55
C ASN A 121 -31.53 -18.53 -10.94
N TYR A 122 -32.64 -17.97 -10.44
CA TYR A 122 -32.63 -16.66 -9.78
C TYR A 122 -31.91 -16.70 -8.42
N LEU A 123 -32.11 -17.76 -7.64
CA LEU A 123 -31.38 -17.96 -6.37
C LEU A 123 -29.90 -18.11 -6.62
N GLU A 124 -29.45 -18.81 -7.65
CA GLU A 124 -28.05 -18.94 -8.03
C GLU A 124 -27.44 -17.59 -8.43
N LYS A 125 -28.16 -16.77 -9.20
CA LYS A 125 -27.73 -15.42 -9.55
C LYS A 125 -27.58 -14.50 -8.33
N ILE A 126 -28.51 -14.62 -7.36
CA ILE A 126 -28.45 -13.90 -6.09
C ILE A 126 -27.21 -14.35 -5.29
N ASN A 127 -27.01 -15.67 -5.17
CA ASN A 127 -25.88 -16.23 -4.44
C ASN A 127 -24.54 -15.80 -5.06
N THR A 128 -24.38 -15.93 -6.37
CA THR A 128 -23.18 -15.49 -7.11
C THR A 128 -22.89 -14.00 -6.91
N SER A 129 -23.94 -13.16 -6.94
CA SER A 129 -23.78 -11.72 -6.71
C SER A 129 -23.39 -11.42 -5.26
N SER A 130 -23.92 -12.17 -4.29
CA SER A 130 -23.58 -12.03 -2.87
C SER A 130 -22.16 -12.44 -2.57
N VAL A 131 -21.68 -13.56 -3.14
CA VAL A 131 -20.29 -14.01 -3.02
C VAL A 131 -19.33 -12.99 -3.63
N ARG A 132 -19.67 -12.44 -4.81
CA ARG A 132 -18.86 -11.35 -5.42
C ARG A 132 -18.79 -10.12 -4.53
N LEU A 133 -19.93 -9.70 -3.96
CA LEU A 133 -20.00 -8.54 -3.06
C LEU A 133 -19.14 -8.76 -1.80
N LYS A 134 -19.23 -9.94 -1.18
CA LYS A 134 -18.40 -10.31 -0.03
C LYS A 134 -16.92 -10.22 -0.38
N LYS A 135 -16.49 -10.80 -1.50
CA LYS A 135 -15.10 -10.77 -1.95
C LYS A 135 -14.60 -9.33 -2.16
N LEU A 136 -15.40 -8.46 -2.80
CA LEU A 136 -15.06 -7.05 -2.98
C LEU A 136 -14.83 -6.35 -1.64
N ILE A 137 -15.70 -6.57 -0.64
CA ILE A 137 -15.56 -5.97 0.69
C ILE A 137 -14.27 -6.46 1.38
N GLU A 138 -13.97 -7.76 1.32
CA GLU A 138 -12.76 -8.34 1.92
C GLU A 138 -11.48 -7.76 1.28
N GLU A 139 -11.43 -7.66 -0.04
CA GLU A 139 -10.30 -7.07 -0.77
C GLU A 139 -10.11 -5.58 -0.44
N MET A 140 -11.20 -4.83 -0.28
CA MET A 140 -11.14 -3.42 0.13
C MET A 140 -10.63 -3.25 1.56
N LEU A 141 -11.07 -4.10 2.48
CA LEU A 141 -10.56 -4.09 3.85
C LEU A 141 -9.07 -4.44 3.89
N ASN A 142 -8.63 -5.40 3.07
CA ASN A 142 -7.22 -5.75 2.95
C ASN A 142 -6.42 -4.57 2.38
N PHE A 143 -6.93 -3.90 1.34
CA PHE A 143 -6.30 -2.70 0.79
C PHE A 143 -6.15 -1.58 1.83
N ALA A 144 -7.17 -1.36 2.67
CA ALA A 144 -7.11 -0.34 3.73
C ALA A 144 -6.12 -0.69 4.86
N ARG A 145 -5.91 -1.97 5.16
CA ARG A 145 -5.04 -2.43 6.26
C ARG A 145 -3.54 -2.29 5.96
N VAL A 146 -3.15 -2.14 4.72
CA VAL A 146 -1.72 -2.07 4.30
C VAL A 146 -0.99 -0.81 4.83
N THR A 147 -1.67 0.14 5.48
CA THR A 147 -1.12 1.48 5.81
C THR A 147 -0.41 1.63 7.16
N ASN A 148 -0.42 0.63 8.08
CA ASN A 148 0.14 0.79 9.43
C ASN A 148 1.09 -0.37 9.80
N TYR A 149 2.36 -0.32 9.38
CA TYR A 149 3.24 -1.47 9.44
C TYR A 149 4.53 -1.34 10.27
N GLU A 150 4.99 -0.14 10.63
CA GLU A 150 6.32 0.07 11.25
C GLU A 150 6.59 -0.78 12.50
N LYS A 151 5.54 -1.15 13.26
CA LYS A 151 5.67 -1.92 14.49
C LYS A 151 5.67 -3.45 14.30
N LEU A 152 5.45 -3.94 13.08
CA LEU A 152 5.23 -5.36 12.79
C LEU A 152 6.28 -5.96 11.84
N LEU A 153 7.32 -5.20 11.51
CA LEU A 153 8.41 -5.65 10.63
C LEU A 153 9.21 -6.77 11.30
N LEU A 154 9.35 -7.88 10.61
CA LEU A 154 10.10 -9.05 11.02
C LEU A 154 11.07 -9.48 9.93
N LYS A 155 12.14 -10.19 10.31
CA LYS A 155 12.95 -10.91 9.34
C LYS A 155 12.11 -12.07 8.78
N THR A 156 11.65 -11.90 7.55
CA THR A 156 10.71 -12.81 6.87
C THR A 156 11.45 -13.62 5.80
N ASP A 157 11.41 -14.93 5.92
CA ASP A 157 11.92 -15.85 4.89
C ASP A 157 10.87 -16.01 3.79
N LEU A 158 11.15 -15.46 2.61
CA LEU A 158 10.22 -15.53 1.47
C LEU A 158 10.05 -16.97 0.93
N ASN A 159 10.96 -17.91 1.23
CA ASN A 159 10.77 -19.33 0.89
C ASN A 159 9.68 -19.97 1.75
N GLU A 160 9.57 -19.59 3.03
CA GLU A 160 8.48 -20.06 3.91
C GLU A 160 7.14 -19.49 3.48
N ILE A 161 7.10 -18.19 3.15
CA ILE A 161 5.90 -17.54 2.61
C ILE A 161 5.45 -18.25 1.33
N LEU A 162 6.36 -18.46 0.39
CA LEU A 162 6.03 -19.13 -0.87
C LEU A 162 5.51 -20.56 -0.65
N ARG A 163 6.13 -21.30 0.25
CA ARG A 163 5.70 -22.68 0.59
C ARG A 163 4.28 -22.70 1.15
N SER A 164 3.98 -21.77 2.08
CA SER A 164 2.62 -21.62 2.63
C SER A 164 1.61 -21.23 1.56
N THR A 165 1.96 -20.27 0.70
CA THR A 165 1.09 -19.84 -0.40
C THR A 165 0.81 -20.98 -1.39
N LEU A 166 1.84 -21.76 -1.78
CA LEU A 166 1.67 -22.89 -2.70
C LEU A 166 0.80 -24.00 -2.10
N PHE A 167 0.85 -24.19 -0.78
CA PHE A 167 -0.04 -25.13 -0.09
C PHE A 167 -1.51 -24.73 -0.24
N ASP A 168 -1.82 -23.41 -0.18
CA ASP A 168 -3.19 -22.91 -0.41
C ASP A 168 -3.68 -23.18 -1.85
N PHE A 169 -2.78 -23.37 -2.80
CA PHE A 169 -3.09 -23.66 -4.21
C PHE A 169 -2.94 -25.12 -4.61
N GLU A 170 -2.63 -26.03 -3.68
CA GLU A 170 -2.34 -27.44 -3.97
C GLU A 170 -3.41 -28.09 -4.87
N LEU A 171 -4.69 -27.97 -4.48
CA LEU A 171 -5.81 -28.53 -5.27
C LEU A 171 -5.93 -27.90 -6.66
N LEU A 172 -5.72 -26.60 -6.79
CA LEU A 172 -5.81 -25.92 -8.08
C LEU A 172 -4.62 -26.29 -9.00
N ILE A 173 -3.43 -26.48 -8.41
CA ILE A 173 -2.23 -26.93 -9.12
C ILE A 173 -2.46 -28.34 -9.65
N GLU A 174 -3.00 -29.25 -8.84
CA GLU A 174 -3.33 -30.62 -9.25
C GLU A 174 -4.42 -30.63 -10.32
N GLU A 175 -5.52 -29.91 -10.13
CA GLU A 175 -6.62 -29.83 -11.10
C GLU A 175 -6.15 -29.36 -12.47
N LYS A 176 -5.32 -28.32 -12.51
CA LYS A 176 -4.77 -27.75 -13.74
C LYS A 176 -3.54 -28.48 -14.26
N LYS A 177 -3.02 -29.44 -13.52
CA LYS A 177 -1.72 -30.09 -13.79
C LYS A 177 -0.61 -29.07 -13.98
N ALA A 178 -0.62 -28.04 -13.14
CA ALA A 178 0.33 -26.94 -13.24
C ALA A 178 1.72 -27.38 -12.73
N GLU A 179 2.76 -26.91 -13.41
CA GLU A 179 4.15 -27.05 -12.96
C GLU A 179 4.59 -25.76 -12.27
N VAL A 180 5.12 -25.87 -11.04
CA VAL A 180 5.64 -24.70 -10.30
C VAL A 180 7.14 -24.91 -10.06
N ILE A 181 7.96 -24.07 -10.73
CA ILE A 181 9.41 -24.09 -10.63
C ILE A 181 9.85 -23.00 -9.65
N VAL A 182 10.46 -23.43 -8.54
CA VAL A 182 10.84 -22.52 -7.46
C VAL A 182 12.36 -22.45 -7.33
N HIS A 183 12.91 -21.24 -7.42
CA HIS A 183 14.29 -20.95 -7.08
C HIS A 183 14.38 -20.31 -5.69
N LYS A 184 15.60 -20.26 -5.14
CA LYS A 184 15.84 -19.71 -3.80
C LYS A 184 15.43 -18.23 -3.72
N LEU A 185 14.66 -17.89 -2.71
CA LEU A 185 14.22 -16.53 -2.39
C LEU A 185 15.00 -15.95 -1.21
N PRO A 186 15.10 -14.60 -1.10
CA PRO A 186 15.81 -13.93 -0.03
C PRO A 186 15.02 -13.91 1.28
N LEU A 187 15.75 -13.54 2.34
CA LEU A 187 15.22 -13.11 3.62
C LEU A 187 15.22 -11.59 3.64
N ILE A 188 14.08 -10.96 3.96
CA ILE A 188 13.89 -9.51 3.97
C ILE A 188 13.18 -9.04 5.25
N GLU A 189 13.27 -7.76 5.57
CA GLU A 189 12.46 -7.15 6.61
C GLU A 189 11.08 -6.80 6.06
N ALA A 190 10.06 -7.58 6.45
CA ALA A 190 8.69 -7.39 5.99
C ALA A 190 7.67 -7.93 7.01
N ILE A 191 6.40 -7.61 6.83
CA ILE A 191 5.30 -8.27 7.53
C ILE A 191 4.94 -9.55 6.77
N PRO A 192 4.98 -10.73 7.39
CA PRO A 192 4.67 -12.00 6.71
C PRO A 192 3.31 -11.99 6.00
N PHE A 193 2.29 -11.41 6.62
CA PHE A 193 0.95 -11.30 6.05
C PHE A 193 0.94 -10.54 4.71
N HIS A 194 1.67 -9.42 4.60
CA HIS A 194 1.76 -8.66 3.35
C HIS A 194 2.46 -9.44 2.24
N MET A 195 3.51 -10.18 2.58
CA MET A 195 4.22 -11.01 1.60
C MET A 195 3.39 -12.20 1.15
N ASN A 196 2.63 -12.82 2.07
CA ASN A 196 1.68 -13.87 1.72
C ASN A 196 0.61 -13.35 0.76
N GLN A 197 -0.02 -12.20 1.05
CA GLN A 197 -1.02 -11.59 0.18
C GLN A 197 -0.44 -11.26 -1.21
N LEU A 198 0.77 -10.68 -1.26
CA LEU A 198 1.47 -10.36 -2.51
C LEU A 198 1.68 -11.61 -3.37
N PHE A 199 2.22 -12.68 -2.77
CA PHE A 199 2.50 -13.94 -3.47
C PHE A 199 1.20 -14.63 -3.90
N TYR A 200 0.20 -14.65 -3.00
CA TYR A 200 -1.11 -15.21 -3.29
C TYR A 200 -1.75 -14.57 -4.52
N ASP A 201 -1.81 -13.24 -4.57
CA ASP A 201 -2.48 -12.53 -5.67
C ASP A 201 -1.75 -12.71 -7.00
N ILE A 202 -0.41 -12.74 -7.01
CA ILE A 202 0.37 -12.94 -8.23
C ILE A 202 0.26 -14.39 -8.72
N ILE A 203 0.44 -15.39 -7.84
CA ILE A 203 0.34 -16.82 -8.20
C ILE A 203 -1.09 -17.17 -8.62
N HIS A 204 -2.09 -16.66 -7.91
CA HIS A 204 -3.48 -16.84 -8.30
C HIS A 204 -3.74 -16.31 -9.73
N ASN A 205 -3.20 -15.15 -10.09
CA ASN A 205 -3.33 -14.61 -11.43
C ASN A 205 -2.62 -15.47 -12.48
N ALA A 206 -1.40 -15.94 -12.20
CA ALA A 206 -0.67 -16.84 -13.10
C ALA A 206 -1.44 -18.16 -13.40
N LEU A 207 -2.02 -18.75 -12.36
CA LEU A 207 -2.84 -19.96 -12.51
C LEU A 207 -4.18 -19.67 -13.17
N LYS A 208 -4.81 -18.54 -12.88
CA LYS A 208 -6.12 -18.15 -13.40
C LYS A 208 -6.08 -17.84 -14.90
N PHE A 209 -5.09 -17.08 -15.34
CA PHE A 209 -4.95 -16.67 -16.75
C PHE A 209 -4.15 -17.67 -17.60
N SER A 210 -4.15 -18.94 -17.19
CA SER A 210 -3.57 -20.03 -17.98
C SER A 210 -4.40 -20.31 -19.22
N LYS A 211 -3.74 -20.88 -20.24
CA LYS A 211 -4.41 -21.36 -21.47
C LYS A 211 -5.19 -22.64 -21.18
N ALA A 212 -6.24 -22.87 -21.96
CA ALA A 212 -7.09 -24.07 -21.79
C ALA A 212 -6.34 -25.37 -22.18
N ASP A 213 -5.52 -25.31 -23.23
CA ASP A 213 -4.94 -26.49 -23.87
C ASP A 213 -3.48 -26.77 -23.46
N ILE A 214 -2.88 -25.93 -22.61
CA ILE A 214 -1.49 -26.04 -22.18
C ILE A 214 -1.41 -26.03 -20.66
N ALA A 215 -0.73 -27.01 -20.08
CA ALA A 215 -0.50 -27.04 -18.65
C ALA A 215 0.20 -25.74 -18.19
N PRO A 216 -0.31 -25.08 -17.14
CA PRO A 216 0.31 -23.88 -16.61
C PRO A 216 1.72 -24.17 -16.09
N VAL A 217 2.67 -23.30 -16.42
CA VAL A 217 4.02 -23.31 -15.84
C VAL A 217 4.22 -21.97 -15.16
N VAL A 218 4.54 -22.00 -13.87
CA VAL A 218 4.84 -20.79 -13.08
C VAL A 218 6.26 -20.91 -12.54
N GLU A 219 7.16 -20.07 -13.01
CA GLU A 219 8.55 -20.01 -12.56
C GLU A 219 8.74 -18.81 -11.62
N ILE A 220 9.24 -19.08 -10.40
CA ILE A 220 9.44 -18.07 -9.35
C ILE A 220 10.91 -18.06 -8.97
N GLY A 221 11.55 -16.90 -9.12
CA GLY A 221 12.96 -16.75 -8.83
C GLY A 221 13.30 -15.39 -8.19
N SER A 222 14.56 -15.25 -7.80
CA SER A 222 15.05 -13.96 -7.31
C SER A 222 16.49 -13.71 -7.70
N ARG A 223 16.84 -12.46 -7.88
CA ARG A 223 18.21 -11.99 -8.03
C ARG A 223 18.48 -10.74 -7.20
N LYS A 224 19.69 -10.59 -6.70
CA LYS A 224 20.11 -9.35 -6.04
C LYS A 224 20.38 -8.29 -7.11
N LEU A 225 19.82 -7.10 -6.94
CA LEU A 225 20.09 -5.97 -7.83
C LEU A 225 21.50 -5.45 -7.61
N THR A 226 22.19 -5.19 -8.72
CA THR A 226 23.46 -4.47 -8.70
C THR A 226 23.23 -2.95 -8.68
N LYS A 227 24.25 -2.17 -8.30
CA LYS A 227 24.18 -0.70 -8.38
C LYS A 227 23.95 -0.19 -9.81
N LYS A 228 24.32 -1.00 -10.82
CA LYS A 228 24.06 -0.66 -12.23
C LYS A 228 22.58 -0.85 -12.56
N ASP A 229 21.98 -1.96 -12.11
CA ASP A 229 20.54 -2.22 -12.30
C ASP A 229 19.70 -1.12 -11.63
N MET A 230 20.07 -0.71 -10.42
CA MET A 230 19.35 0.34 -9.67
C MET A 230 19.27 1.68 -10.38
N LYS A 231 20.22 2.00 -11.28
CA LYS A 231 20.18 3.27 -12.06
C LYS A 231 19.02 3.35 -13.05
N SER A 232 18.48 2.22 -13.47
CA SER A 232 17.30 2.17 -14.34
C SER A 232 15.99 2.32 -13.58
N HIS A 233 16.04 2.29 -12.23
CA HIS A 233 14.89 2.39 -11.33
C HIS A 233 14.96 3.69 -10.52
N VAL A 234 14.32 4.75 -11.03
CA VAL A 234 14.42 6.12 -10.48
C VAL A 234 13.89 6.24 -9.04
N ASN A 235 13.02 5.32 -8.64
CA ASN A 235 12.32 5.37 -7.35
C ASN A 235 13.04 4.60 -6.22
N LEU A 236 14.11 3.87 -6.52
CA LEU A 236 14.82 3.10 -5.52
C LEU A 236 15.85 3.94 -4.77
N ASN A 237 15.99 3.68 -3.48
CA ASN A 237 16.99 4.35 -2.64
C ASN A 237 18.37 3.67 -2.81
N ASP A 238 19.36 4.39 -3.31
CA ASP A 238 20.72 3.90 -3.59
C ASP A 238 21.50 3.43 -2.35
N LYS A 239 21.04 3.81 -1.14
CA LYS A 239 21.61 3.40 0.15
C LYS A 239 21.13 2.03 0.62
N LEU A 240 20.12 1.46 -0.01
CA LEU A 240 19.56 0.15 0.35
C LEU A 240 20.02 -0.94 -0.63
N ASN A 241 19.97 -2.19 -0.17
CA ASN A 241 20.15 -3.35 -1.01
C ASN A 241 18.78 -3.91 -1.39
N TYR A 242 18.59 -4.27 -2.65
CA TYR A 242 17.32 -4.78 -3.17
C TYR A 242 17.48 -6.16 -3.78
N TYR A 243 16.40 -6.92 -3.73
CA TYR A 243 16.18 -8.11 -4.54
C TYR A 243 15.04 -7.86 -5.51
N GLU A 244 15.20 -8.34 -6.71
CA GLU A 244 14.12 -8.51 -7.66
C GLU A 244 13.63 -9.95 -7.56
N ILE A 245 12.32 -10.12 -7.39
CA ILE A 245 11.62 -11.39 -7.38
C ILE A 245 10.78 -11.41 -8.65
N THR A 246 10.89 -12.47 -9.43
CA THR A 246 10.17 -12.64 -10.69
C THR A 246 9.18 -13.77 -10.58
N PHE A 247 7.96 -13.54 -11.08
CA PHE A 247 6.91 -14.53 -11.26
C PHE A 247 6.61 -14.59 -12.74
N LYS A 248 7.02 -15.67 -13.41
CA LYS A 248 6.87 -15.86 -14.84
C LYS A 248 5.86 -16.97 -15.09
N ASP A 249 4.89 -16.73 -15.96
CA ASP A 249 3.91 -17.70 -16.40
C ASP A 249 3.95 -17.91 -17.93
N ASN A 250 3.34 -19.01 -18.38
CA ASN A 250 3.15 -19.34 -19.80
C ASN A 250 1.70 -19.14 -20.25
N GLY A 251 0.94 -18.30 -19.56
CA GLY A 251 -0.48 -18.07 -19.77
C GLY A 251 -0.82 -17.32 -21.06
N ILE A 252 -1.99 -16.69 -21.08
CA ILE A 252 -2.47 -15.90 -22.24
C ILE A 252 -1.64 -14.63 -22.48
N GLY A 253 -0.94 -14.13 -21.45
CA GLY A 253 -0.22 -12.86 -21.51
C GLY A 253 -1.15 -11.65 -21.71
N PHE A 254 -0.55 -10.52 -22.11
CA PHE A 254 -1.26 -9.28 -22.41
C PHE A 254 -0.41 -8.38 -23.31
N ASP A 255 -1.05 -7.43 -24.01
CA ASP A 255 -0.35 -6.42 -24.80
C ASP A 255 0.40 -5.45 -23.85
N GLN A 256 1.70 -5.26 -24.07
CA GLN A 256 2.62 -4.46 -23.23
C GLN A 256 2.11 -3.02 -22.95
N LYS A 257 1.30 -2.44 -23.83
CA LYS A 257 0.69 -1.12 -23.59
C LYS A 257 -0.19 -1.05 -22.34
N TYR A 258 -0.66 -2.22 -21.83
CA TYR A 258 -1.49 -2.32 -20.64
C TYR A 258 -0.67 -2.61 -19.37
N ALA A 259 0.65 -2.72 -19.43
CA ALA A 259 1.52 -3.10 -18.31
C ALA A 259 1.37 -2.22 -17.06
N GLU A 260 1.08 -0.94 -17.22
CA GLU A 260 0.80 -0.05 -16.10
C GLU A 260 -0.66 -0.16 -15.64
N GLN A 261 -1.58 -0.39 -16.57
CA GLN A 261 -3.02 -0.42 -16.29
C GLN A 261 -3.43 -1.63 -15.48
N ILE A 262 -2.75 -2.78 -15.60
CA ILE A 262 -3.07 -4.00 -14.84
C ILE A 262 -2.93 -3.81 -13.32
N PHE A 263 -2.18 -2.82 -12.87
CA PHE A 263 -2.02 -2.44 -11.46
C PHE A 263 -3.02 -1.36 -11.00
N THR A 264 -3.91 -0.92 -11.89
CA THR A 264 -4.97 0.02 -11.54
C THR A 264 -6.16 -0.72 -10.93
N MET A 265 -6.75 -0.17 -9.88
CA MET A 265 -7.90 -0.79 -9.21
C MET A 265 -9.07 -0.97 -10.16
N PHE A 266 -9.75 -2.14 -10.04
CA PHE A 266 -10.91 -2.53 -10.83
C PHE A 266 -10.66 -2.64 -12.34
N GLN A 267 -9.42 -2.48 -12.78
CA GLN A 267 -9.05 -2.64 -14.17
C GLN A 267 -9.02 -4.12 -14.56
N ARG A 268 -9.65 -4.44 -15.68
CA ARG A 268 -9.66 -5.76 -16.28
C ARG A 268 -9.42 -5.62 -17.78
N LEU A 269 -8.49 -6.40 -18.33
CA LEU A 269 -8.17 -6.35 -19.76
C LEU A 269 -9.18 -7.13 -20.61
N SER A 270 -9.80 -8.18 -20.03
CA SER A 270 -10.84 -8.98 -20.69
C SER A 270 -12.23 -8.57 -20.22
N SER A 271 -13.04 -8.04 -21.15
CA SER A 271 -14.44 -7.64 -20.88
C SER A 271 -15.45 -8.81 -20.97
N GLY A 272 -15.03 -9.98 -21.43
CA GLY A 272 -15.90 -11.07 -21.85
C GLY A 272 -16.39 -12.04 -20.77
N GLY A 273 -16.07 -11.87 -19.51
CA GLY A 273 -16.52 -12.79 -18.43
C GLY A 273 -15.78 -14.13 -18.35
N GLU A 274 -14.87 -14.42 -19.25
CA GLU A 274 -14.11 -15.67 -19.33
C GLU A 274 -13.21 -15.91 -18.10
N TYR A 275 -12.66 -14.83 -17.54
CA TYR A 275 -11.83 -14.87 -16.34
C TYR A 275 -12.45 -14.02 -15.21
N PRO A 276 -13.28 -14.60 -14.33
CA PRO A 276 -13.95 -13.85 -13.27
C PRO A 276 -12.97 -13.27 -12.26
N GLY A 277 -13.18 -12.02 -11.83
CA GLY A 277 -12.33 -11.36 -10.82
C GLY A 277 -12.75 -9.93 -10.57
N THR A 278 -12.22 -9.35 -9.50
CA THR A 278 -12.53 -8.00 -9.02
C THR A 278 -11.66 -6.91 -9.65
N GLY A 279 -10.44 -7.26 -10.11
CA GLY A 279 -9.46 -6.30 -10.61
C GLY A 279 -8.74 -5.53 -9.49
N ILE A 280 -8.77 -6.03 -8.24
CA ILE A 280 -8.13 -5.36 -7.09
C ILE A 280 -6.77 -6.00 -6.73
N GLY A 281 -6.59 -7.30 -6.96
CA GLY A 281 -5.41 -8.05 -6.48
C GLY A 281 -4.07 -7.42 -6.86
N LEU A 282 -3.82 -7.12 -8.14
CA LEU A 282 -2.57 -6.48 -8.57
C LEU A 282 -2.42 -5.04 -8.05
N ALA A 283 -3.51 -4.33 -7.82
CA ALA A 283 -3.47 -3.01 -7.17
C ALA A 283 -3.05 -3.12 -5.69
N ILE A 284 -3.50 -4.16 -4.98
CA ILE A 284 -3.01 -4.50 -3.63
C ILE A 284 -1.51 -4.80 -3.68
N CYS A 285 -1.07 -5.62 -4.65
CA CYS A 285 0.35 -5.93 -4.84
C CYS A 285 1.18 -4.65 -5.00
N LYS A 286 0.74 -3.72 -5.86
CA LYS A 286 1.40 -2.43 -6.07
C LYS A 286 1.47 -1.62 -4.78
N LYS A 287 0.37 -1.53 -4.04
CA LYS A 287 0.32 -0.82 -2.76
C LYS A 287 1.27 -1.45 -1.74
N VAL A 288 1.25 -2.78 -1.58
CA VAL A 288 2.18 -3.49 -0.70
C VAL A 288 3.62 -3.15 -1.05
N VAL A 289 4.02 -3.35 -2.31
CA VAL A 289 5.41 -3.14 -2.75
C VAL A 289 5.86 -1.69 -2.53
N HIS A 290 5.01 -0.70 -2.85
CA HIS A 290 5.31 0.72 -2.60
C HIS A 290 5.43 1.03 -1.11
N THR A 291 4.62 0.40 -0.26
CA THR A 291 4.71 0.55 1.21
C THR A 291 6.09 0.12 1.74
N TYR A 292 6.75 -0.82 1.06
CA TYR A 292 8.11 -1.27 1.38
C TYR A 292 9.21 -0.54 0.59
N TYR A 293 8.93 0.62 -0.01
CA TYR A 293 9.90 1.37 -0.84
C TYR A 293 10.46 0.55 -1.99
N GLY A 294 9.64 -0.36 -2.51
CA GLY A 294 9.93 -1.20 -3.64
C GLY A 294 9.30 -0.70 -4.93
N GLU A 295 9.46 -1.47 -5.99
CA GLU A 295 8.88 -1.23 -7.29
C GLU A 295 8.25 -2.52 -7.83
N ILE A 296 7.11 -2.42 -8.52
CA ILE A 296 6.45 -3.53 -9.20
C ILE A 296 6.12 -3.12 -10.62
N PHE A 297 6.44 -3.98 -11.57
CA PHE A 297 6.11 -3.79 -12.99
C PHE A 297 5.89 -5.13 -13.65
N ALA A 298 5.41 -5.12 -14.91
CA ALA A 298 5.08 -6.31 -15.63
C ALA A 298 5.57 -6.26 -17.08
N GLU A 299 5.97 -7.40 -17.58
CA GLU A 299 6.23 -7.66 -18.99
C GLU A 299 5.20 -8.68 -19.49
N GLY A 300 4.49 -8.33 -20.57
CA GLY A 300 3.48 -9.19 -21.17
C GLY A 300 3.75 -9.40 -22.65
N LEU A 301 3.52 -10.60 -23.10
CA LEU A 301 3.47 -10.94 -24.53
C LEU A 301 2.21 -11.75 -24.77
N GLU A 302 1.36 -11.27 -25.68
CA GLU A 302 0.14 -11.98 -26.07
C GLU A 302 0.50 -13.43 -26.48
N ASP A 303 -0.25 -14.39 -25.96
CA ASP A 303 -0.08 -15.82 -26.17
C ASP A 303 1.28 -16.42 -25.74
N ARG A 304 2.09 -15.72 -24.97
CA ARG A 304 3.38 -16.22 -24.46
C ARG A 304 3.53 -16.16 -22.95
N GLY A 305 2.51 -15.58 -22.27
CA GLY A 305 2.53 -15.43 -20.84
C GLY A 305 2.97 -14.04 -20.36
N ALA A 306 3.21 -13.93 -19.08
CA ALA A 306 3.62 -12.68 -18.44
C ALA A 306 4.76 -12.91 -17.44
N VAL A 307 5.47 -11.84 -17.13
CA VAL A 307 6.43 -11.78 -16.03
C VAL A 307 6.07 -10.61 -15.13
N ILE A 308 5.81 -10.89 -13.86
CA ILE A 308 5.64 -9.86 -12.85
C ILE A 308 6.96 -9.71 -12.09
N HIS A 309 7.47 -8.51 -12.05
CA HIS A 309 8.70 -8.13 -11.37
C HIS A 309 8.37 -7.39 -10.07
N VAL A 310 8.89 -7.87 -8.96
CA VAL A 310 8.72 -7.27 -7.63
C VAL A 310 10.10 -6.95 -7.07
N ILE A 311 10.40 -5.68 -6.89
CA ILE A 311 11.66 -5.23 -6.30
C ILE A 311 11.41 -4.81 -4.86
N LEU A 312 12.08 -5.45 -3.90
CA LEU A 312 11.94 -5.17 -2.48
C LEU A 312 13.30 -4.97 -1.82
N PRO A 313 13.42 -4.03 -0.85
CA PRO A 313 14.65 -3.85 -0.09
C PRO A 313 14.83 -4.99 0.92
N VAL A 314 16.09 -5.32 1.21
CA VAL A 314 16.45 -6.31 2.24
C VAL A 314 16.08 -5.82 3.63
N THR A 315 16.29 -4.51 3.89
CA THR A 315 15.99 -3.85 5.17
C THR A 315 15.20 -2.59 4.92
N GLN A 316 14.35 -2.24 5.87
CA GLN A 316 13.58 -1.01 5.77
C GLN A 316 14.38 0.21 6.28
N PRO A 317 14.19 1.39 5.70
CA PRO A 317 14.81 2.61 6.19
C PRO A 317 14.31 2.92 7.61
N LYS A 318 15.23 3.22 8.54
CA LYS A 318 14.90 3.53 9.95
C LYS A 318 14.16 4.86 10.14
N LYS A 319 14.20 5.74 9.17
CA LYS A 319 13.42 6.99 9.02
C LYS A 319 13.05 7.12 7.55
N LEU A 320 11.89 7.69 7.27
CA LEU A 320 11.55 8.13 5.93
C LEU A 320 12.70 9.01 5.43
N PRO A 321 13.38 8.67 4.31
CA PRO A 321 14.32 9.59 3.70
C PRO A 321 13.56 10.87 3.35
N ASP A 322 14.13 12.03 3.71
CA ASP A 322 13.55 13.34 3.37
C ASP A 322 13.40 13.52 1.85
N ASP A 323 14.14 12.71 1.07
CA ASP A 323 14.23 12.71 -0.39
C ASP A 323 13.45 11.59 -1.09
N ILE A 324 12.40 11.01 -0.47
CA ILE A 324 11.59 10.01 -1.19
C ILE A 324 10.93 10.68 -2.40
N PRO A 325 11.06 10.09 -3.62
CA PRO A 325 10.37 10.57 -4.78
C PRO A 325 8.88 10.70 -4.50
N THR A 326 8.30 11.79 -4.97
CA THR A 326 6.91 12.22 -4.72
C THR A 326 5.87 11.10 -4.92
N ILE A 327 6.11 10.18 -5.86
CA ILE A 327 5.24 9.05 -6.20
C ILE A 327 5.05 8.08 -5.01
N LEU A 328 6.06 7.90 -4.16
CA LEU A 328 5.97 6.97 -3.01
C LEU A 328 5.23 7.56 -1.81
N LYS A 329 5.24 8.91 -1.65
CA LYS A 329 4.52 9.57 -0.56
C LYS A 329 3.01 9.66 -0.79
N THR A 330 2.53 9.45 -2.02
CA THR A 330 1.09 9.56 -2.36
C THR A 330 0.28 8.30 -2.05
N TRP A 331 0.91 7.22 -1.60
CA TRP A 331 0.24 5.96 -1.29
C TRP A 331 0.33 5.57 0.19
N ILE A 332 0.99 6.36 1.02
CA ILE A 332 1.07 6.22 2.47
C ILE A 332 0.05 7.14 3.14
#